data_06743d40ece2504ee0c92e41565591b0
#
_entry.id   06743d40ece2504ee0c92e41565591b0
#
_cell.length_a   1.000
_cell.length_b   1.000
_cell.length_c   1.000
_cell.angle_alpha   90.00
_cell.angle_beta   90.00
_cell.angle_gamma   90.00
#
_symmetry.space_group_name_H-M   'P 1'
#
loop_
_entity.id
_entity.type
_entity.pdbx_description
1 polymer ?
#
loop_
_entity_poly.entity_id
_entity_poly.type
_entity_poly.pdbx_seq_one_letter_code
_entity_poly.pdbx_strand_id
1 'polypeptide(L)'
;MNRFKITLGSENDFEDVWRNRDSHLNGVEGFVSFNLIKGESNKEYTLYASHSTWKSQKNFEAWTKSESFRKAHKNAGKNKNLYIGHPQFEGFNVVI
;
A
#
# COMPACT_ATOMS: atom_id res chain seq x y z
N MET A 1 -4.84 -5.60 -2.23
CA MET A 1 -4.77 -5.00 -0.88
C MET A 1 -3.50 -5.45 -0.17
N ASN A 2 -2.84 -4.55 0.48
CA ASN A 2 -1.64 -4.87 1.25
C ASN A 2 -1.85 -4.38 2.69
N ARG A 3 -1.80 -5.28 3.67
CA ARG A 3 -2.10 -4.98 5.07
C ARG A 3 -0.81 -4.71 5.85
N PHE A 4 -0.86 -3.68 6.69
CA PHE A 4 0.28 -3.27 7.52
C PHE A 4 -0.12 -3.20 8.98
N LYS A 5 0.72 -3.76 9.84
CA LYS A 5 0.61 -3.56 11.29
C LYS A 5 1.58 -2.46 11.68
N ILE A 6 1.06 -1.35 12.17
CA ILE A 6 1.87 -0.17 12.46
C ILE A 6 2.04 -0.02 13.97
N THR A 7 3.27 0.23 14.39
CA THR A 7 3.63 0.42 15.80
C THR A 7 2.77 1.51 16.43
N LEU A 8 2.21 1.22 17.61
CA LEU A 8 1.42 2.20 18.36
C LEU A 8 2.25 3.47 18.60
N GLY A 9 1.64 4.62 18.34
CA GLY A 9 2.30 5.91 18.45
C GLY A 9 2.98 6.37 17.17
N SER A 10 3.11 5.50 16.15
CA SER A 10 3.76 5.82 14.88
C SER A 10 2.77 6.10 13.75
N GLU A 11 1.47 6.19 14.06
CA GLU A 11 0.43 6.35 13.04
C GLU A 11 0.62 7.60 12.20
N ASN A 12 0.89 8.74 12.84
CA ASN A 12 1.09 9.99 12.10
C ASN A 12 2.32 9.94 11.20
N ASP A 13 3.40 9.35 11.67
CA ASP A 13 4.63 9.20 10.89
C ASP A 13 4.38 8.31 9.68
N PHE A 14 3.64 7.23 9.87
CA PHE A 14 3.28 6.32 8.78
C PHE A 14 2.41 7.03 7.73
N GLU A 15 1.40 7.77 8.16
CA GLU A 15 0.54 8.51 7.24
C GLU A 15 1.32 9.58 6.48
N ASP A 16 2.27 10.25 7.12
CA ASP A 16 3.12 11.24 6.47
C ASP A 16 4.01 10.62 5.39
N VAL A 17 4.53 9.42 5.62
CA VAL A 17 5.30 8.70 4.60
C VAL A 17 4.46 8.53 3.33
N TRP A 18 3.18 8.14 3.49
CA TRP A 18 2.29 7.93 2.36
C TRP A 18 1.84 9.23 1.70
N ARG A 19 1.62 10.31 2.46
CA ARG A 19 1.26 11.62 1.91
C ARG A 19 2.37 12.18 1.03
N ASN A 20 3.61 11.96 1.40
CA ASN A 20 4.78 12.50 0.70
C ASN A 20 5.30 11.56 -0.39
N ARG A 21 4.72 10.39 -0.52
CA ARG A 21 5.16 9.37 -1.48
C ARG A 21 4.55 9.61 -2.85
N ASP A 22 5.41 9.60 -3.87
CA ASP A 22 4.93 9.54 -5.24
C ASP A 22 4.71 8.08 -5.62
N SER A 23 3.45 7.72 -5.81
CA SER A 23 3.08 6.34 -6.15
C SER A 23 3.33 5.99 -7.63
N HIS A 24 3.55 7.01 -8.48
CA HIS A 24 3.73 6.83 -9.92
C HIS A 24 2.60 6.05 -10.60
N LEU A 25 1.38 6.20 -10.08
CA LEU A 25 0.20 5.48 -10.60
C LEU A 25 -0.54 6.23 -11.69
N ASN A 26 -0.38 7.56 -11.76
CA ASN A 26 -1.03 8.35 -12.81
C ASN A 26 -0.56 7.89 -14.19
N GLY A 27 -1.53 7.60 -15.07
CA GLY A 27 -1.24 7.17 -16.43
C GLY A 27 -0.89 5.70 -16.58
N VAL A 28 -0.88 4.93 -15.50
CA VAL A 28 -0.64 3.47 -15.59
C VAL A 28 -1.89 2.80 -16.16
N GLU A 29 -1.70 1.99 -17.20
CA GLU A 29 -2.79 1.30 -17.88
C GLU A 29 -3.58 0.41 -16.91
N GLY A 30 -4.90 0.57 -16.93
CA GLY A 30 -5.80 -0.23 -16.12
C GLY A 30 -5.94 0.20 -14.68
N PHE A 31 -5.16 1.20 -14.23
CA PHE A 31 -5.32 1.73 -12.88
C PHE A 31 -6.65 2.47 -12.73
N VAL A 32 -7.39 2.18 -11.66
CA VAL A 32 -8.68 2.82 -11.36
C VAL A 32 -8.58 3.74 -10.16
N SER A 33 -8.16 3.22 -9.01
CA SER A 33 -8.10 4.02 -7.78
C SER A 33 -7.11 3.46 -6.78
N PHE A 34 -6.67 4.33 -5.87
CA PHE A 34 -5.77 3.97 -4.78
C PHE A 34 -6.17 4.72 -3.52
N ASN A 35 -6.18 4.01 -2.38
CA ASN A 35 -6.40 4.59 -1.07
C ASN A 35 -5.51 3.92 -0.04
N LEU A 36 -5.02 4.71 0.92
CA LEU A 36 -4.53 4.19 2.18
C LEU A 36 -5.69 4.24 3.16
N ILE A 37 -6.03 3.10 3.74
CA ILE A 37 -7.17 3.00 4.66
C ILE A 37 -6.69 2.60 6.03
N LYS A 38 -7.36 3.10 7.06
CA LYS A 38 -7.03 2.87 8.46
C LYS A 38 -8.10 2.00 9.10
N GLY A 39 -7.66 0.91 9.71
CA GLY A 39 -8.54 0.03 10.46
C GLY A 39 -8.52 0.34 11.96
N GLU A 40 -8.76 -0.66 12.77
CA GLU A 40 -8.81 -0.53 14.22
C GLU A 40 -7.42 -0.63 14.85
N SER A 41 -7.29 0.01 16.02
CA SER A 41 -6.11 -0.16 16.89
C SER A 41 -6.43 -1.16 17.96
N ASN A 42 -5.45 -1.96 18.35
CA ASN A 42 -5.52 -2.82 19.52
C ASN A 42 -4.35 -2.48 20.47
N LYS A 43 -4.05 -3.38 21.41
CA LYS A 43 -2.97 -3.14 22.39
C LYS A 43 -1.57 -3.26 21.78
N GLU A 44 -1.45 -3.82 20.58
CA GLU A 44 -0.18 -4.13 19.96
C GLU A 44 0.12 -3.26 18.74
N TYR A 45 -0.90 -2.91 17.95
CA TYR A 45 -0.70 -2.18 16.69
C TYR A 45 -1.96 -1.48 16.22
N THR A 46 -1.80 -0.61 15.22
CA THR A 46 -2.89 -0.06 14.42
C THR A 46 -2.85 -0.70 13.03
N LEU A 47 -3.99 -1.18 12.57
CA LEU A 47 -4.10 -1.79 11.25
C LEU A 47 -4.27 -0.71 10.18
N TYR A 48 -3.46 -0.79 9.12
CA TYR A 48 -3.62 -0.01 7.91
C TYR A 48 -3.63 -0.96 6.72
N ALA A 49 -4.14 -0.48 5.61
CA ALA A 49 -4.01 -1.20 4.34
C ALA A 49 -3.89 -0.22 3.18
N SER A 50 -3.11 -0.58 2.18
CA SER A 50 -3.16 0.09 0.89
C SER A 50 -4.10 -0.71 -0.01
N HIS A 51 -5.03 0.00 -0.63
CA HIS A 51 -6.05 -0.61 -1.48
C HIS A 51 -6.02 0.04 -2.85
N SER A 52 -5.73 -0.75 -3.87
CA SER A 52 -5.78 -0.28 -5.26
C SER A 52 -6.77 -1.11 -6.05
N THR A 53 -7.45 -0.43 -6.97
CA THR A 53 -8.44 -1.06 -7.85
C THR A 53 -7.93 -0.97 -9.29
N TRP A 54 -8.07 -2.06 -10.02
CA TRP A 54 -7.56 -2.22 -11.39
C TRP A 54 -8.65 -2.77 -12.30
N LYS A 55 -8.60 -2.43 -13.58
CA LYS A 55 -9.56 -2.95 -14.57
C LYS A 55 -9.47 -4.46 -14.71
N SER A 56 -8.27 -5.03 -14.55
CA SER A 56 -8.06 -6.47 -14.61
C SER A 56 -6.86 -6.88 -13.80
N GLN A 57 -6.78 -8.16 -13.44
CA GLN A 57 -5.63 -8.72 -12.77
C GLN A 57 -4.36 -8.59 -13.62
N LYS A 58 -4.49 -8.73 -14.94
CA LYS A 58 -3.35 -8.58 -15.85
C LYS A 58 -2.75 -7.18 -15.80
N ASN A 59 -3.58 -6.14 -15.68
CA ASN A 59 -3.09 -4.77 -15.55
C ASN A 59 -2.32 -4.59 -14.26
N PHE A 60 -2.82 -5.12 -13.15
CA PHE A 60 -2.11 -5.08 -11.87
C PHE A 60 -0.76 -5.80 -11.96
N GLU A 61 -0.74 -7.01 -12.51
CA GLU A 61 0.49 -7.79 -12.65
C GLU A 61 1.52 -7.07 -13.52
N ALA A 62 1.08 -6.48 -14.63
CA ALA A 62 1.96 -5.70 -15.49
C ALA A 62 2.58 -4.52 -14.74
N TRP A 63 1.80 -3.82 -13.91
CA TRP A 63 2.31 -2.73 -13.11
C TRP A 63 3.38 -3.19 -12.12
N THR A 64 3.20 -4.34 -11.46
CA THR A 64 4.18 -4.84 -10.49
C THR A 64 5.56 -5.13 -11.12
N LYS A 65 5.61 -5.29 -12.44
CA LYS A 65 6.84 -5.51 -13.20
C LYS A 65 7.38 -4.24 -13.86
N SER A 66 6.70 -3.12 -13.67
CA SER A 66 7.00 -1.87 -14.37
C SER A 66 8.05 -1.03 -13.66
N GLU A 67 8.60 -0.07 -14.42
CA GLU A 67 9.49 0.95 -13.87
C GLU A 67 8.79 1.83 -12.83
N SER A 68 7.52 2.15 -13.07
CA SER A 68 6.70 2.93 -12.13
C SER A 68 6.60 2.25 -10.77
N PHE A 69 6.42 0.93 -10.75
CA PHE A 69 6.38 0.16 -9.52
C PHE A 69 7.72 0.23 -8.78
N ARG A 70 8.83 0.02 -9.49
CA ARG A 70 10.15 0.09 -8.88
C ARG A 70 10.44 1.47 -8.29
N LYS A 71 10.10 2.54 -9.01
CA LYS A 71 10.29 3.91 -8.53
C LYS A 71 9.46 4.19 -7.27
N ALA A 72 8.21 3.72 -7.24
CA ALA A 72 7.34 3.90 -6.09
C ALA A 72 7.85 3.18 -4.85
N HIS A 73 8.57 2.08 -5.02
CA HIS A 73 9.00 1.21 -3.91
C HIS A 73 10.50 1.29 -3.60
N LYS A 74 11.26 2.14 -4.28
CA LYS A 74 12.72 2.19 -4.08
C LYS A 74 13.14 2.52 -2.65
N ASN A 75 12.29 3.20 -1.88
CA ASN A 75 12.57 3.60 -0.50
C ASN A 75 11.77 2.78 0.53
N ALA A 76 11.15 1.69 0.11
CA ALA A 76 10.23 0.93 0.96
C ALA A 76 10.87 0.39 2.25
N GLY A 77 12.17 0.13 2.25
CA GLY A 77 12.87 -0.38 3.43
C GLY A 77 13.31 0.68 4.45
N LYS A 78 13.18 1.97 4.14
CA LYS A 78 13.71 3.04 5.01
C LYS A 78 12.93 3.24 6.30
N ASN A 79 11.68 2.80 6.36
CA ASN A 79 10.79 3.05 7.50
C ASN A 79 10.41 1.76 8.22
N LYS A 80 11.33 0.82 8.31
CA LYS A 80 11.09 -0.50 8.95
C LYS A 80 10.63 -0.39 10.40
N ASN A 81 11.09 0.63 11.12
CA ASN A 81 10.74 0.82 12.51
C ASN A 81 9.27 1.17 12.75
N LEU A 82 8.55 1.61 11.71
CA LEU A 82 7.12 1.92 11.80
C LEU A 82 6.26 0.64 11.76
N TYR A 83 6.80 -0.46 11.26
CA TYR A 83 6.06 -1.68 10.98
C TYR A 83 6.33 -2.75 12.03
N ILE A 84 5.29 -3.52 12.33
CA ILE A 84 5.42 -4.77 13.08
C ILE A 84 5.28 -5.92 12.09
N GLY A 85 6.39 -6.60 11.81
CA GLY A 85 6.43 -7.68 10.83
C GLY A 85 6.39 -7.18 9.39
N HIS A 86 6.12 -8.09 8.46
CA HIS A 86 6.05 -7.79 7.03
C HIS A 86 4.63 -7.46 6.60
N PRO A 87 4.46 -6.60 5.58
CA PRO A 87 3.15 -6.39 4.97
C PRO A 87 2.58 -7.71 4.45
N GLN A 88 1.25 -7.86 4.52
CA GLN A 88 0.56 -9.03 4.01
C GLN A 88 -0.28 -8.65 2.81
N PHE A 89 0.04 -9.21 1.66
CA PHE A 89 -0.66 -8.96 0.41
C PHE A 89 -1.82 -9.92 0.22
N GLU A 90 -2.96 -9.38 -0.22
CA GLU A 90 -4.13 -10.17 -0.60
C GLU A 90 -4.75 -9.59 -1.86
N GLY A 91 -5.08 -10.46 -2.82
CA GLY A 91 -5.79 -10.07 -4.04
C GLY A 91 -7.26 -10.47 -3.96
N PHE A 92 -8.12 -9.60 -4.49
CA PHE A 92 -9.56 -9.83 -4.50
C PHE A 92 -10.11 -9.50 -5.89
N ASN A 93 -11.14 -10.24 -6.30
CA ASN A 93 -11.89 -9.93 -7.50
C ASN A 93 -13.28 -9.42 -7.12
N VAL A 94 -13.73 -8.37 -7.79
CA VAL A 94 -15.09 -7.87 -7.62
C VAL A 94 -16.04 -8.85 -8.29
N VAL A 95 -17.02 -9.36 -7.54
CA VAL A 95 -17.99 -10.33 -8.06
C VAL A 95 -19.43 -9.79 -8.12
N ILE A 96 -19.65 -8.62 -7.51
CA ILE A 96 -20.96 -7.95 -7.53
C ILE A 96 -20.77 -6.47 -7.84
#